data_4e7b5485ef9a8f45f5bbb470929b2294
#
_entry.id   4e7b5485ef9a8f45f5bbb470929b2294
#
_cell.length_a   1.000
_cell.length_b   1.000
_cell.length_c   1.000
_cell.angle_alpha   90.00
_cell.angle_beta   90.00
_cell.angle_gamma   90.00
#
_symmetry.space_group_name_H-M   'P 1'
#
loop_
_entity.id
_entity.type
_entity.pdbx_description
1 polymer ?
#
loop_
_entity_poly.entity_id
_entity_poly.type
_entity_poly.pdbx_seq_one_letter_code
_entity_poly.pdbx_strand_id
1 'polypeptide(L)'
;VGMYLAMSRAAAREGYPEIAEYWKTAAFEEAEHAAKFAELLGECVSDSTEKNLTVRVEAENGATAGKFELAKLAKQHNLDAIHDTVHEMAKDEARHGRAFAGLLKRYFGK
;
A
#
# COMPACT_ATOMS: atom_id res chain seq x y z
N VAL A 1 4.06 -10.39 3.26
CA VAL A 1 3.19 -10.28 2.08
C VAL A 1 4.00 -9.84 0.86
N GLY A 2 4.67 -8.70 0.97
CA GLY A 2 5.44 -8.16 -0.16
C GLY A 2 6.54 -9.09 -0.67
N MET A 3 7.21 -9.78 0.23
CA MET A 3 8.28 -10.72 -0.12
C MET A 3 7.72 -11.87 -0.99
N TYR A 4 6.58 -12.45 -0.59
CA TYR A 4 5.97 -13.54 -1.34
C TYR A 4 5.43 -13.07 -2.70
N LEU A 5 4.91 -11.84 -2.78
CA LEU A 5 4.49 -11.29 -4.08
C LEU A 5 5.69 -11.08 -5.00
N ALA A 6 6.82 -10.63 -4.47
CA ALA A 6 8.04 -10.48 -5.25
C ALA A 6 8.57 -11.86 -5.72
N MET A 7 8.49 -12.88 -4.85
CA MET A 7 8.87 -14.25 -5.20
C MET A 7 7.95 -14.84 -6.27
N SER A 8 6.67 -14.48 -6.22
CA SER A 8 5.72 -14.85 -7.27
C SER A 8 6.13 -14.29 -8.64
N ARG A 9 6.54 -13.01 -8.67
CA ARG A 9 7.00 -12.37 -9.90
C ARG A 9 8.25 -13.03 -10.45
N ALA A 10 9.20 -13.39 -9.58
CA ALA A 10 10.41 -14.09 -9.97
C ALA A 10 10.08 -15.45 -10.58
N ALA A 11 9.19 -16.21 -9.95
CA ALA A 11 8.78 -17.51 -10.47
C ALA A 11 8.10 -17.39 -11.83
N ALA A 12 7.26 -16.37 -12.00
CA ALA A 12 6.61 -16.11 -13.28
C ALA A 12 7.62 -15.80 -14.39
N ARG A 13 8.62 -14.96 -14.08
CA ARG A 13 9.68 -14.63 -15.06
C ARG A 13 10.52 -15.84 -15.47
N GLU A 14 10.72 -16.76 -14.53
CA GLU A 14 11.48 -17.99 -14.81
C GLU A 14 10.64 -19.07 -15.51
N GLY A 15 9.34 -18.87 -15.65
CA GLY A 15 8.46 -19.81 -16.32
C GLY A 15 7.86 -20.89 -15.43
N TYR A 16 7.67 -20.60 -14.15
CA TYR A 16 7.05 -21.51 -13.19
C TYR A 16 5.70 -20.96 -12.69
N PRO A 17 4.65 -21.03 -13.54
CA PRO A 17 3.36 -20.41 -13.19
C PRO A 17 2.69 -21.02 -11.95
N GLU A 18 2.82 -22.32 -11.74
CA GLU A 18 2.24 -22.98 -10.57
C GLU A 18 2.88 -22.48 -9.28
N ILE A 19 4.20 -22.33 -9.28
CA ILE A 19 4.93 -21.80 -8.11
C ILE A 19 4.55 -20.33 -7.88
N ALA A 20 4.45 -19.55 -8.96
CA ALA A 20 4.04 -18.14 -8.87
C ALA A 20 2.66 -18.00 -8.22
N GLU A 21 1.70 -18.85 -8.62
CA GLU A 21 0.35 -18.83 -8.05
C GLU A 21 0.34 -19.24 -6.58
N TYR A 22 1.15 -20.22 -6.19
CA TYR A 22 1.23 -20.62 -4.80
C TYR A 22 1.79 -19.50 -3.91
N TRP A 23 2.86 -18.83 -4.36
CA TRP A 23 3.40 -17.67 -3.63
C TRP A 23 2.35 -16.58 -3.44
N LYS A 24 1.55 -16.33 -4.46
CA LYS A 24 0.49 -15.33 -4.41
C LYS A 24 -0.60 -15.70 -3.41
N THR A 25 -1.01 -16.96 -3.42
CA THR A 25 -1.99 -17.50 -2.46
C THR A 25 -1.47 -17.36 -1.03
N ALA A 26 -0.22 -17.75 -0.80
CA ALA A 26 0.40 -17.65 0.51
C ALA A 26 0.50 -16.18 0.97
N ALA A 27 0.76 -15.25 0.06
CA ALA A 27 0.81 -13.82 0.38
C ALA A 27 -0.53 -13.33 0.93
N PHE A 28 -1.64 -13.72 0.32
CA PHE A 28 -2.97 -13.34 0.80
C PHE A 28 -3.32 -14.00 2.13
N GLU A 29 -2.91 -15.25 2.34
CA GLU A 29 -3.11 -15.91 3.62
C GLU A 29 -2.33 -15.21 4.75
N GLU A 30 -1.09 -14.80 4.47
CA GLU A 30 -0.30 -14.04 5.43
C GLU A 30 -0.91 -12.66 5.70
N ALA A 31 -1.52 -12.04 4.69
CA ALA A 31 -2.22 -10.78 4.88
C ALA A 31 -3.43 -10.97 5.84
N GLU A 32 -4.13 -12.09 5.74
CA GLU A 32 -5.22 -12.41 6.65
C GLU A 32 -4.73 -12.59 8.08
N HIS A 33 -3.56 -13.23 8.27
CA HIS A 33 -2.95 -13.32 9.59
C HIS A 33 -2.66 -11.93 10.16
N ALA A 34 -2.07 -11.06 9.35
CA ALA A 34 -1.77 -9.70 9.76
C ALA A 34 -3.04 -8.92 10.14
N ALA A 35 -4.11 -9.11 9.36
CA ALA A 35 -5.40 -8.47 9.63
C ALA A 35 -5.96 -8.90 10.99
N LYS A 36 -5.90 -10.19 11.29
CA LYS A 36 -6.36 -10.73 12.58
C LYS A 36 -5.57 -10.15 13.74
N PHE A 37 -4.26 -10.06 13.62
CA PHE A 37 -3.43 -9.45 14.65
C PHE A 37 -3.72 -7.96 14.81
N ALA A 38 -3.94 -7.24 13.70
CA ALA A 38 -4.29 -5.82 13.77
C ALA A 38 -5.59 -5.59 14.53
N GLU A 39 -6.60 -6.44 14.28
CA GLU A 39 -7.87 -6.38 15.00
C GLU A 39 -7.70 -6.67 16.48
N LEU A 40 -6.93 -7.72 16.83
CA LEU A 40 -6.71 -8.11 18.21
C LEU A 40 -5.95 -7.05 19.00
N LEU A 41 -4.96 -6.39 18.39
CA LEU A 41 -4.20 -5.34 19.04
C LEU A 41 -5.01 -4.07 19.25
N GLY A 42 -5.86 -3.71 18.29
CA GLY A 42 -6.70 -2.53 18.39
C GLY A 42 -5.97 -1.19 18.34
N GLU A 43 -4.71 -1.21 17.91
CA GLU A 43 -3.88 0.02 17.88
C GLU A 43 -4.01 0.79 16.58
N CYS A 44 -4.06 0.08 15.45
CA CYS A 44 -4.05 0.68 14.12
C CYS A 44 -5.42 0.67 13.44
N VAL A 45 -6.31 -0.19 13.91
CA VAL A 45 -7.64 -0.40 13.32
C VAL A 45 -8.68 -0.24 14.42
N SER A 46 -9.74 0.52 14.13
CA SER A 46 -10.86 0.64 15.06
C SER A 46 -12.12 -0.01 14.47
N ASP A 47 -13.13 -0.19 15.29
CA ASP A 47 -14.44 -0.69 14.85
C ASP A 47 -15.25 0.39 14.13
N SER A 48 -14.77 1.63 14.11
CA SER A 48 -15.44 2.75 13.44
C SER A 48 -14.86 2.97 12.05
N THR A 49 -15.69 2.77 11.05
CA THR A 49 -15.32 3.03 9.65
C THR A 49 -14.97 4.51 9.44
N GLU A 50 -15.73 5.41 10.06
CA GLU A 50 -15.43 6.84 9.99
C GLU A 50 -14.04 7.16 10.51
N LYS A 51 -13.70 6.61 11.67
CA LYS A 51 -12.38 6.82 12.27
C LYS A 51 -11.27 6.23 11.42
N ASN A 52 -11.48 5.02 10.90
CA ASN A 52 -10.51 4.37 10.04
C ASN A 52 -10.24 5.20 8.77
N LEU A 53 -11.28 5.72 8.13
CA LEU A 53 -11.14 6.58 6.97
C LEU A 53 -10.39 7.87 7.31
N THR A 54 -10.73 8.52 8.43
CA THR A 54 -10.09 9.76 8.86
C THR A 54 -8.58 9.57 9.04
N VAL A 55 -8.19 8.52 9.75
CA VAL A 55 -6.79 8.21 9.99
C VAL A 55 -6.05 7.90 8.69
N ARG A 56 -6.69 7.16 7.79
CA ARG A 56 -6.04 6.78 6.52
C ARG A 56 -5.91 7.95 5.56
N VAL A 57 -6.84 8.90 5.56
CA VAL A 57 -6.69 10.13 4.74
C VAL A 57 -5.38 10.83 5.10
N GLU A 58 -5.15 11.06 6.39
CA GLU A 58 -3.93 11.73 6.85
C GLU A 58 -2.69 10.91 6.55
N ALA A 59 -2.74 9.59 6.77
CA ALA A 59 -1.61 8.71 6.52
C ALA A 59 -1.24 8.67 5.03
N GLU A 60 -2.23 8.59 4.14
CA GLU A 60 -1.97 8.59 2.70
C GLU A 60 -1.44 9.95 2.22
N ASN A 61 -1.93 11.04 2.77
CA ASN A 61 -1.43 12.38 2.43
C ASN A 61 0.03 12.54 2.86
N GLY A 62 0.37 12.08 4.06
CA GLY A 62 1.75 12.10 4.56
C GLY A 62 2.67 11.21 3.74
N ALA A 63 2.22 10.01 3.41
CA ALA A 63 2.98 9.07 2.58
C ALA A 63 3.20 9.62 1.17
N THR A 64 2.19 10.28 0.60
CA THR A 64 2.29 10.93 -0.72
C THR A 64 3.40 11.98 -0.72
N ALA A 65 3.37 12.89 0.26
CA ALA A 65 4.37 13.95 0.38
C ALA A 65 5.78 13.38 0.57
N GLY A 66 5.92 12.38 1.45
CA GLY A 66 7.20 11.74 1.72
C GLY A 66 7.78 11.05 0.49
N LYS A 67 6.94 10.36 -0.27
CA LYS A 67 7.39 9.68 -1.49
C LYS A 67 7.74 10.64 -2.61
N PHE A 68 7.04 11.76 -2.77
CA PHE A 68 7.44 12.78 -3.75
C PHE A 68 8.80 13.37 -3.41
N GLU A 69 9.08 13.62 -2.13
CA GLU A 69 10.40 14.08 -1.69
C GLU A 69 11.48 13.03 -1.97
N LEU A 70 11.19 11.76 -1.70
CA LEU A 70 12.11 10.67 -1.98
C LEU A 70 12.39 10.54 -3.48
N ALA A 71 11.35 10.64 -4.30
CA ALA A 71 11.48 10.59 -5.76
C ALA A 71 12.38 11.73 -6.26
N LYS A 72 12.20 12.93 -5.70
CA LYS A 72 13.02 14.11 -6.04
C LYS A 72 14.50 13.87 -5.71
N LEU A 73 14.77 13.30 -4.52
CA LEU A 73 16.14 12.95 -4.14
C LEU A 73 16.73 11.90 -5.08
N ALA A 74 15.97 10.88 -5.43
CA ALA A 74 16.41 9.84 -6.36
C ALA A 74 16.78 10.44 -7.71
N LYS A 75 15.99 11.40 -8.21
CA LYS A 75 16.30 12.09 -9.47
C LYS A 75 17.58 12.90 -9.38
N GLN A 76 17.81 13.59 -8.26
CA GLN A 76 19.03 14.38 -8.03
C GLN A 76 20.28 13.49 -8.03
N HIS A 77 20.15 12.22 -7.64
CA HIS A 77 21.26 11.26 -7.62
C HIS A 77 21.28 10.34 -8.85
N ASN A 78 20.50 10.66 -9.88
CA ASN A 78 20.44 9.90 -11.13
C ASN A 78 19.97 8.44 -10.96
N LEU A 79 19.12 8.19 -9.97
CA LEU A 79 18.54 6.87 -9.69
C LEU A 79 17.17 6.77 -10.37
N ASP A 80 17.17 6.71 -11.70
CA ASP A 80 15.93 6.84 -12.49
C ASP A 80 14.91 5.73 -12.21
N ALA A 81 15.33 4.48 -12.08
CA ALA A 81 14.42 3.38 -11.78
C ALA A 81 13.74 3.56 -10.42
N ILE A 82 14.49 4.02 -9.43
CA ILE A 82 13.96 4.29 -8.08
C ILE A 82 13.02 5.49 -8.15
N HIS A 83 13.41 6.56 -8.84
CA HIS A 83 12.56 7.73 -9.05
C HIS A 83 11.21 7.33 -9.64
N ASP A 84 11.22 6.58 -10.74
CA ASP A 84 10.00 6.21 -11.46
C ASP A 84 9.08 5.35 -10.59
N THR A 85 9.65 4.37 -9.88
CA THR A 85 8.89 3.49 -9.00
C THR A 85 8.26 4.26 -7.85
N VAL A 86 9.03 5.08 -7.16
CA VAL A 86 8.56 5.83 -5.99
C VAL A 86 7.56 6.90 -6.41
N HIS A 87 7.77 7.53 -7.55
CA HIS A 87 6.87 8.54 -8.10
C HIS A 87 5.50 7.94 -8.41
N GLU A 88 5.45 6.74 -8.99
CA GLU A 88 4.19 6.04 -9.25
C GLU A 88 3.49 5.64 -7.95
N MET A 89 4.26 5.20 -6.94
CA MET A 89 3.69 4.90 -5.62
C MET A 89 3.07 6.14 -4.98
N ALA A 90 3.72 7.31 -5.11
CA ALA A 90 3.18 8.56 -4.60
C ALA A 90 1.85 8.90 -5.25
N LYS A 91 1.72 8.68 -6.56
CA LYS A 91 0.46 8.88 -7.28
C LYS A 91 -0.64 7.94 -6.80
N ASP A 92 -0.30 6.67 -6.55
CA ASP A 92 -1.25 5.69 -6.01
C ASP A 92 -1.76 6.13 -4.64
N GLU A 93 -0.86 6.57 -3.76
CA GLU A 93 -1.21 7.02 -2.42
C GLU A 93 -2.05 8.30 -2.45
N ALA A 94 -1.76 9.22 -3.39
CA ALA A 94 -2.59 10.40 -3.60
C ALA A 94 -4.01 10.01 -4.04
N ARG A 95 -4.13 9.02 -4.92
CA ARG A 95 -5.43 8.50 -5.36
C ARG A 95 -6.19 7.85 -4.20
N HIS A 96 -5.51 7.04 -3.38
CA HIS A 96 -6.09 6.44 -2.19
C HIS A 96 -6.59 7.51 -1.23
N GLY A 97 -5.78 8.54 -0.97
CA GLY A 97 -6.16 9.64 -0.09
C GLY A 97 -7.42 10.36 -0.56
N ARG A 98 -7.49 10.65 -1.87
CA ARG A 98 -8.67 11.30 -2.45
C ARG A 98 -9.91 10.40 -2.37
N ALA A 99 -9.75 9.11 -2.62
CA ALA A 99 -10.84 8.15 -2.53
C ALA A 99 -11.38 8.04 -1.11
N PHE A 100 -10.49 7.92 -0.13
CA PHE A 100 -10.88 7.84 1.28
C PHE A 100 -11.55 9.14 1.75
N ALA A 101 -11.02 10.30 1.36
CA ALA A 101 -11.61 11.59 1.69
C ALA A 101 -13.01 11.75 1.07
N GLY A 102 -13.17 11.31 -0.17
CA GLY A 102 -14.46 11.33 -0.86
C GLY A 102 -15.50 10.45 -0.18
N LEU A 103 -15.10 9.25 0.23
CA LEU A 103 -15.99 8.33 0.95
C LEU A 103 -16.35 8.88 2.33
N LEU A 104 -15.39 9.46 3.03
CA LEU A 104 -15.62 10.09 4.33
C LEU A 104 -16.65 11.20 4.23
N LYS A 105 -16.51 12.05 3.24
CA LYS A 105 -17.46 13.14 3.00
C LYS A 105 -18.84 12.62 2.63
N ARG A 106 -18.89 11.65 1.71
CA ARG A 106 -20.16 11.13 1.19
C ARG A 106 -20.99 10.44 2.26
N TYR A 107 -20.36 9.63 3.11
CA TYR A 107 -21.09 8.82 4.09
C TYR A 107 -21.18 9.45 5.48
N PHE A 108 -20.25 10.31 5.83
CA PHE A 108 -20.17 10.89 7.19
C PHE A 108 -20.18 12.42 7.19
N GLY A 109 -20.29 13.05 6.02
CA GLY A 109 -20.44 14.50 5.89
C GLY A 109 -19.19 15.30 6.22
N LYS A 110 -18.02 14.67 6.21
CA LYS A 110 -16.75 15.31 6.56
C LYS A 110 -15.80 15.43 5.38
#